data_29826996d107219e40db84e7bbb4e83f
#
_entry.id   29826996d107219e40db84e7bbb4e83f
#
_cell.length_a   1.000
_cell.length_b   1.000
_cell.length_c   1.000
_cell.angle_alpha   90.00
_cell.angle_beta   90.00
_cell.angle_gamma   90.00
#
_symmetry.space_group_name_H-M   'P 1'
#
loop_
_entity.id
_entity.type
_entity.pdbx_description
1 polymer ?
#
loop_
_entity_poly.entity_id
_entity_poly.type
_entity_poly.pdbx_seq_one_letter_code
_entity_poly.pdbx_strand_id
1 'polypeptide(L)'
;MANTGSNINNTFIDSKIAGKDWLEPIPFSSVSNESAPYPIQALPGILQTTVSEYQKYGQQPMALVACGALANVSLACQALADVARDDYLISPVSVYFISMASSGVLFFATFF
;
A
#
# COMPACT_ATOMS: atom_id res chain seq x y z
N MET A 1 29.50 -32.25 -36.32
CA MET A 1 29.93 -31.08 -35.54
C MET A 1 29.03 -31.00 -34.33
N ALA A 2 29.52 -31.41 -33.17
CA ALA A 2 28.75 -31.48 -31.93
C ALA A 2 28.78 -30.11 -31.24
N ASN A 3 27.62 -29.62 -30.90
CA ASN A 3 27.44 -28.38 -30.16
C ASN A 3 27.72 -28.66 -28.64
N THR A 4 28.90 -28.30 -28.19
CA THR A 4 29.33 -28.43 -26.80
C THR A 4 29.37 -27.03 -26.17
N GLY A 5 28.20 -26.48 -25.88
CA GLY A 5 28.19 -25.15 -25.27
C GLY A 5 26.89 -24.80 -24.63
N SER A 6 26.59 -25.33 -23.43
CA SER A 6 25.62 -24.69 -22.50
C SER A 6 25.38 -25.48 -21.21
N ASN A 7 26.40 -26.08 -20.60
CA ASN A 7 26.12 -26.87 -19.38
C ASN A 7 26.97 -26.47 -18.15
N ILE A 8 27.57 -25.30 -18.15
CA ILE A 8 28.41 -24.90 -17.01
C ILE A 8 27.64 -24.11 -15.94
N ASN A 9 26.52 -23.46 -16.31
CA ASN A 9 25.80 -22.59 -15.39
C ASN A 9 24.75 -23.27 -14.50
N ASN A 10 24.22 -24.44 -14.94
CA ASN A 10 23.19 -25.13 -14.14
C ASN A 10 23.81 -25.93 -12.98
N THR A 11 25.03 -26.46 -13.14
CA THR A 11 25.67 -27.27 -12.09
C THR A 11 26.10 -26.42 -10.90
N PHE A 12 26.43 -25.15 -11.12
CA PHE A 12 26.88 -24.25 -10.04
C PHE A 12 25.70 -23.73 -9.19
N ILE A 13 24.52 -23.65 -9.77
CA ILE A 13 23.28 -23.22 -9.07
C ILE A 13 22.75 -24.39 -8.25
N ASP A 14 22.72 -25.59 -8.81
CA ASP A 14 22.22 -26.80 -8.12
C ASP A 14 23.06 -27.16 -6.89
N SER A 15 24.41 -27.02 -6.94
CA SER A 15 25.26 -27.36 -5.79
C SER A 15 25.12 -26.39 -4.60
N LYS A 16 24.68 -25.16 -4.85
CA LYS A 16 24.50 -24.16 -3.80
C LYS A 16 23.10 -24.22 -3.16
N ILE A 17 22.15 -24.85 -3.84
CA ILE A 17 20.76 -25.00 -3.40
C ILE A 17 20.54 -26.37 -2.70
N ALA A 18 21.33 -27.38 -3.05
CA ALA A 18 21.19 -28.76 -2.56
C ALA A 18 21.46 -28.97 -1.05
N GLY A 19 21.85 -27.94 -0.31
CA GLY A 19 22.08 -28.00 1.15
C GLY A 19 21.11 -27.16 1.99
N LYS A 20 20.13 -26.54 1.38
CA LYS A 20 19.18 -25.70 2.10
C LYS A 20 17.83 -26.42 2.15
N ASP A 21 17.48 -26.93 3.33
CA ASP A 21 16.12 -27.40 3.61
C ASP A 21 15.15 -26.23 3.46
N TRP A 22 14.67 -26.04 2.24
CA TRP A 22 13.58 -25.11 2.00
C TRP A 22 12.31 -25.72 2.59
N LEU A 23 11.71 -24.99 3.51
CA LEU A 23 10.35 -25.29 3.92
C LEU A 23 9.46 -25.31 2.67
N GLU A 24 8.60 -26.32 2.58
CA GLU A 24 7.65 -26.43 1.49
C GLU A 24 6.91 -25.10 1.32
N PRO A 25 6.82 -24.55 0.09
CA PRO A 25 6.14 -23.28 -0.13
C PRO A 25 4.72 -23.35 0.43
N ILE A 26 4.41 -22.45 1.34
CA ILE A 26 3.06 -22.34 1.87
C ILE A 26 2.15 -21.96 0.68
N PRO A 27 1.18 -22.79 0.30
CA PRO A 27 0.29 -22.44 -0.78
C PRO A 27 -0.41 -21.12 -0.42
N PHE A 28 -0.52 -20.21 -1.37
CA PHE A 28 -1.40 -19.06 -1.21
C PHE A 28 -2.81 -19.62 -1.00
N SER A 29 -3.18 -19.78 0.26
CA SER A 29 -4.56 -20.13 0.56
C SER A 29 -5.39 -18.98 0.01
N SER A 30 -6.29 -19.29 -0.90
CA SER A 30 -7.37 -18.39 -1.30
C SER A 30 -8.37 -18.28 -0.13
N VAL A 31 -7.90 -17.89 1.02
CA VAL A 31 -8.78 -17.37 2.06
C VAL A 31 -9.32 -16.10 1.44
N SER A 32 -10.52 -16.17 0.91
CA SER A 32 -11.32 -15.00 0.62
C SER A 32 -11.57 -14.31 1.95
N ASN A 33 -10.58 -13.52 2.41
CA ASN A 33 -10.81 -12.57 3.47
C ASN A 33 -11.80 -11.58 2.87
N GLU A 34 -13.06 -11.80 3.15
CA GLU A 34 -14.08 -10.81 2.91
C GLU A 34 -13.61 -9.53 3.59
N SER A 35 -13.22 -8.54 2.78
CA SER A 35 -12.63 -7.31 3.28
C SER A 35 -13.66 -6.65 4.19
N ALA A 36 -13.30 -6.45 5.46
CA ALA A 36 -14.15 -5.72 6.39
C ALA A 36 -14.44 -4.32 5.81
N PRO A 37 -15.67 -3.81 5.95
CA PRO A 37 -16.02 -2.48 5.47
C PRO A 37 -15.15 -1.42 6.17
N TYR A 38 -14.79 -0.36 5.44
CA TYR A 38 -13.99 0.72 5.99
C TYR A 38 -14.72 1.42 7.15
N PRO A 39 -14.08 1.58 8.33
CA PRO A 39 -14.72 2.17 9.52
C PRO A 39 -14.82 3.70 9.40
N ILE A 40 -15.72 4.19 8.56
CA ILE A 40 -15.88 5.62 8.30
C ILE A 40 -16.21 6.43 9.57
N GLN A 41 -16.84 5.79 10.54
CA GLN A 41 -17.19 6.41 11.82
C GLN A 41 -15.98 6.78 12.68
N ALA A 42 -14.82 6.22 12.38
CA ALA A 42 -13.57 6.59 13.06
C ALA A 42 -13.00 7.93 12.59
N LEU A 43 -13.47 8.46 11.47
CA LEU A 43 -13.03 9.75 10.96
C LEU A 43 -13.73 10.91 11.71
N PRO A 44 -13.06 12.08 11.84
CA PRO A 44 -13.73 13.30 12.28
C PRO A 44 -14.95 13.63 11.41
N GLY A 45 -16.01 14.19 12.01
CA GLY A 45 -17.31 14.39 11.34
C GLY A 45 -17.25 15.13 10.01
N ILE A 46 -16.37 16.13 9.90
CA ILE A 46 -16.16 16.87 8.64
C ILE A 46 -15.60 15.97 7.54
N LEU A 47 -14.67 15.09 7.88
CA LEU A 47 -14.09 14.13 6.92
C LEU A 47 -15.11 13.03 6.56
N GLN A 48 -15.90 12.56 7.51
CA GLN A 48 -16.98 11.61 7.24
C GLN A 48 -17.93 12.15 6.17
N THR A 49 -18.39 13.39 6.34
CA THR A 49 -19.31 14.03 5.41
C THR A 49 -18.68 14.18 4.04
N THR A 50 -17.44 14.68 3.98
CA THR A 50 -16.72 14.91 2.73
C THR A 50 -16.47 13.60 1.97
N VAL A 51 -15.98 12.58 2.67
CA VAL A 51 -15.69 11.26 2.08
C VAL A 51 -16.96 10.58 1.59
N SER A 52 -18.04 10.66 2.38
CA SER A 52 -19.33 10.07 2.00
C SER A 52 -19.93 10.77 0.78
N GLU A 53 -19.84 12.09 0.73
CA GLU A 53 -20.36 12.87 -0.39
C GLU A 53 -19.55 12.59 -1.68
N TYR A 54 -18.24 12.58 -1.58
CA TYR A 54 -17.38 12.26 -2.71
C TYR A 54 -17.63 10.85 -3.24
N GLN A 55 -17.81 9.88 -2.35
CA GLN A 55 -18.06 8.48 -2.72
C GLN A 55 -19.38 8.31 -3.48
N LYS A 56 -20.42 9.08 -3.17
CA LYS A 56 -21.70 9.03 -3.89
C LYS A 56 -21.54 9.34 -5.38
N TYR A 57 -20.69 10.29 -5.71
CA TYR A 57 -20.48 10.71 -7.10
C TYR A 57 -19.41 9.90 -7.80
N GLY A 58 -18.32 9.60 -7.10
CA GLY A 58 -17.16 8.91 -7.66
C GLY A 58 -17.31 7.39 -7.76
N GLN A 59 -18.21 6.78 -6.98
CA GLN A 59 -18.43 5.32 -6.95
C GLN A 59 -17.16 4.51 -6.65
N GLN A 60 -16.15 5.15 -6.06
CA GLN A 60 -14.88 4.52 -5.73
C GLN A 60 -14.96 3.80 -4.38
N PRO A 61 -14.06 2.81 -4.11
CA PRO A 61 -13.99 2.19 -2.80
C PRO A 61 -13.79 3.21 -1.68
N MET A 62 -14.61 3.13 -0.64
CA MET A 62 -14.62 4.07 0.49
C MET A 62 -13.24 4.24 1.12
N ALA A 63 -12.48 3.15 1.27
CA ALA A 63 -11.13 3.18 1.82
C ALA A 63 -10.18 4.05 0.97
N LEU A 64 -10.30 4.01 -0.35
CA LEU A 64 -9.48 4.79 -1.26
C LEU A 64 -9.76 6.29 -1.14
N VAL A 65 -11.03 6.66 -1.10
CA VAL A 65 -11.48 8.05 -0.92
C VAL A 65 -11.02 8.58 0.45
N ALA A 66 -11.15 7.78 1.50
CA ALA A 66 -10.71 8.14 2.84
C ALA A 66 -9.19 8.34 2.92
N CYS A 67 -8.40 7.46 2.30
CA CYS A 67 -6.94 7.63 2.23
C CYS A 67 -6.57 8.94 1.50
N GLY A 68 -7.23 9.25 0.41
CA GLY A 68 -7.02 10.51 -0.31
C GLY A 68 -7.35 11.74 0.54
N ALA A 69 -8.48 11.72 1.25
CA ALA A 69 -8.86 12.79 2.16
C ALA A 69 -7.85 13.00 3.30
N LEU A 70 -7.38 11.90 3.92
CA LEU A 70 -6.37 11.96 4.98
C LEU A 70 -5.02 12.46 4.45
N ALA A 71 -4.62 12.06 3.24
CA ALA A 71 -3.40 12.56 2.61
C ALA A 71 -3.45 14.08 2.39
N ASN A 72 -4.58 14.61 1.91
CA ASN A 72 -4.77 16.05 1.73
C ASN A 72 -4.73 16.81 3.07
N VAL A 73 -5.35 16.28 4.12
CA VAL A 73 -5.28 16.87 5.46
C VAL A 73 -3.85 16.85 5.99
N SER A 74 -3.13 15.75 5.83
CA SER A 74 -1.73 15.65 6.22
C SER A 74 -0.87 16.70 5.51
N LEU A 75 -1.06 16.86 4.20
CA LEU A 75 -0.36 17.87 3.41
C LEU A 75 -0.66 19.31 3.90
N ALA A 76 -1.91 19.60 4.17
CA ALA A 76 -2.30 20.91 4.72
C ALA A 76 -1.69 21.17 6.10
N CYS A 77 -1.56 20.15 6.93
CA CYS A 77 -0.98 20.29 8.26
C CYS A 77 0.55 20.43 8.26
N GLN A 78 1.24 20.00 7.22
CA GLN A 78 2.70 20.07 7.13
C GLN A 78 3.25 21.51 7.26
N ALA A 79 2.48 22.50 6.77
CA ALA A 79 2.87 23.90 6.85
C ALA A 79 2.52 24.56 8.20
N LEU A 80 1.74 23.88 9.03
CA LEU A 80 1.16 24.46 10.26
C LEU A 80 1.79 23.92 11.53
N ALA A 81 2.33 22.71 11.50
CA ALA A 81 2.82 22.05 12.70
C ALA A 81 3.95 21.06 12.39
N ASP A 82 4.88 20.95 13.32
CA ASP A 82 5.91 19.93 13.34
C ASP A 82 5.68 18.96 14.50
N VAL A 83 6.18 17.74 14.34
CA VAL A 83 6.18 16.72 15.40
C VAL A 83 7.57 16.64 16.02
N ALA A 84 7.68 16.98 17.28
CA ALA A 84 8.87 16.73 18.08
C ALA A 84 8.78 15.33 18.68
N ARG A 85 9.67 14.44 18.26
CA ARG A 85 9.79 13.08 18.84
C ARG A 85 10.75 13.09 20.02
N ASP A 86 11.70 14.01 19.99
CA ASP A 86 12.72 14.22 21.00
C ASP A 86 13.20 15.68 20.89
N ASP A 87 13.98 16.16 21.84
CA ASP A 87 14.51 17.53 21.87
C ASP A 87 15.30 17.89 20.59
N TYR A 88 15.84 16.89 19.92
CA TYR A 88 16.68 17.05 18.71
C TYR A 88 16.03 16.56 17.41
N LEU A 89 14.89 15.88 17.48
CA LEU A 89 14.25 15.27 16.32
C LEU A 89 12.89 15.91 16.05
N ILE A 90 12.92 16.98 15.29
CA ILE A 90 11.74 17.68 14.80
C ILE A 90 11.52 17.29 13.33
N SER A 91 10.32 16.88 12.98
CA SER A 91 9.95 16.53 11.61
C SER A 91 8.56 17.07 11.26
N PRO A 92 8.30 17.39 9.98
CA PRO A 92 6.97 17.80 9.57
C PRO A 92 5.95 16.68 9.79
N VAL A 93 4.70 17.06 10.02
CA VAL A 93 3.58 16.11 10.05
C VAL A 93 3.45 15.47 8.67
N SER A 94 3.79 14.19 8.56
CA SER A 94 3.68 13.47 7.30
C SER A 94 3.09 12.08 7.51
N VAL A 95 2.22 11.67 6.61
CA VAL A 95 1.62 10.33 6.61
C VAL A 95 1.87 9.71 5.24
N TYR A 96 2.37 8.48 5.26
CA TYR A 96 2.58 7.69 4.05
C TYR A 96 1.42 6.71 3.88
N PHE A 97 0.82 6.71 2.69
CA PHE A 97 -0.25 5.79 2.35
C PHE A 97 0.20 4.86 1.22
N ILE A 98 -0.14 3.59 1.36
CA ILE A 98 -0.04 2.62 0.28
C ILE A 98 -1.46 2.15 0.01
N SER A 99 -1.95 2.42 -1.20
CA SER A 99 -3.27 1.99 -1.64
C SER A 99 -3.14 0.93 -2.71
N MET A 100 -3.84 -0.18 -2.53
CA MET A 100 -3.95 -1.24 -3.53
C MET A 100 -5.40 -1.30 -4.00
N ALA A 101 -5.58 -1.28 -5.31
CA ALA A 101 -6.89 -1.37 -5.92
C ALA A 101 -6.84 -2.30 -7.15
N SER A 102 -7.98 -2.88 -7.51
CA SER A 102 -8.10 -3.64 -8.75
C SER A 102 -7.90 -2.74 -9.97
N SER A 103 -7.40 -3.31 -11.06
CA SER A 103 -7.30 -2.59 -12.34
C SER A 103 -8.69 -2.10 -12.79
N GLY A 104 -8.76 -0.86 -13.27
CA GLY A 104 -10.02 -0.23 -13.67
C GLY A 104 -10.61 0.72 -12.64
N VAL A 105 -10.09 0.78 -11.42
CA VAL A 105 -10.44 1.83 -10.47
C VAL A 105 -9.69 3.10 -10.86
N LEU A 106 -10.42 4.10 -11.35
CA LEU A 106 -9.84 5.40 -11.69
C LEU A 106 -9.38 6.11 -10.41
N PHE A 107 -8.07 6.28 -10.33
CA PHE A 107 -7.45 7.05 -9.27
C PHE A 107 -7.29 8.51 -9.73
N PHE A 108 -8.21 9.37 -9.39
CA PHE A 108 -8.01 10.80 -9.51
C PHE A 108 -7.29 11.29 -8.25
N ALA A 109 -5.97 11.20 -8.23
CA ALA A 109 -5.17 11.99 -7.32
C ALA A 109 -5.13 13.41 -7.89
N THR A 110 -6.05 14.25 -7.45
CA THR A 110 -5.97 15.69 -7.73
C THR A 110 -4.94 16.26 -6.77
N PHE A 111 -3.72 16.41 -7.25
CA PHE A 111 -2.74 17.25 -6.58
C PHE A 111 -3.09 18.71 -6.90
N PHE A 112 -3.46 19.46 -5.90
CA PHE A 112 -3.45 20.92 -5.93
C PHE A 112 -2.15 21.42 -5.35
#